data_7cc73bb93cf942005ce41a3d6ad40ab3
#
_entry.id   7cc73bb93cf942005ce41a3d6ad40ab3
#
_cell.length_a   1.000
_cell.length_b   1.000
_cell.length_c   1.000
_cell.angle_alpha   90.00
_cell.angle_beta   90.00
_cell.angle_gamma   90.00
#
_symmetry.space_group_name_H-M   'P 1'
#
loop_
_entity.id
_entity.type
_entity.pdbx_description
1 polymer ?
#
loop_
_entity_poly.entity_id
_entity_poly.type
_entity_poly.pdbx_seq_one_letter_code
_entity_poly.pdbx_strand_id
1 'polypeptide(L)'
;PALGVGPGNVPCYIEKSANLERACTDLMLSKTFDNGMICASEQAVIVDECLADDFERIMKENNCYFLNKEETKKVSDYVINPQKQAVNSAVVGKPASWIAEQAGVKVPDKTKILIALLPDVGPEYPLSREKLSPVLAYFKVKDWHQGFEYAQKMLNLGGLGHSAVIHSTNNDLITLYGETMKVGRVISNSPSSQGAIGDIYNTNTPSLTLGCGSYGHNSTTSNVSSVNLINKKRIAKRRVNMQWFKVPPKIYFENDSIQYLQKMEGIERAFIVTDPTMVKLGNVDKVLYYLR
;
A
#
# COMPACT_ATOMS: atom_id res chain seq x y z
N PRO A 1 -22.69 8.92 -10.97
CA PRO A 1 -21.68 8.10 -10.29
C PRO A 1 -20.34 8.82 -10.28
N ALA A 2 -19.62 8.71 -9.19
CA ALA A 2 -18.28 9.24 -9.04
C ALA A 2 -17.30 8.10 -8.69
N LEU A 3 -16.10 8.17 -9.24
CA LEU A 3 -14.98 7.32 -8.85
C LEU A 3 -14.03 8.16 -8.00
N GLY A 4 -14.12 7.99 -6.71
CA GLY A 4 -13.22 8.63 -5.75
C GLY A 4 -11.96 7.78 -5.54
N VAL A 5 -10.88 8.42 -5.11
CA VAL A 5 -9.62 7.78 -4.73
C VAL A 5 -9.24 8.21 -3.32
N GLY A 6 -8.55 7.32 -2.59
CA GLY A 6 -8.04 7.61 -1.26
C GLY A 6 -6.70 8.32 -1.28
N PRO A 7 -6.22 8.82 -0.12
CA PRO A 7 -4.88 9.36 0.03
C PRO A 7 -3.82 8.27 -0.20
N GLY A 8 -2.61 8.69 -0.59
CA GLY A 8 -1.49 7.80 -0.83
C GLY A 8 -0.34 8.05 0.15
N ASN A 9 -0.14 7.18 1.12
CA ASN A 9 1.03 7.23 2.00
C ASN A 9 2.01 6.12 1.63
N VAL A 10 2.63 6.25 0.46
CA VAL A 10 3.39 5.21 -0.24
C VAL A 10 4.73 4.92 0.44
N PRO A 11 4.94 3.72 1.02
CA PRO A 11 6.23 3.26 1.50
C PRO A 11 7.08 2.74 0.34
N CYS A 12 8.38 3.05 0.34
CA CYS A 12 9.39 2.50 -0.57
C CYS A 12 10.41 1.72 0.24
N TYR A 13 10.44 0.41 0.10
CA TYR A 13 11.40 -0.44 0.78
C TYR A 13 12.56 -0.80 -0.15
N ILE A 14 13.79 -0.49 0.27
CA ILE A 14 15.05 -0.84 -0.42
C ILE A 14 15.72 -1.93 0.40
N GLU A 15 15.60 -3.16 -0.09
CA GLU A 15 16.13 -4.37 0.53
C GLU A 15 17.61 -4.55 0.14
N LYS A 16 18.40 -5.20 0.99
CA LYS A 16 19.86 -5.36 0.87
C LYS A 16 20.36 -5.90 -0.48
N SER A 17 19.55 -6.66 -1.21
CA SER A 17 19.93 -7.19 -2.54
C SER A 17 19.65 -6.20 -3.67
N ALA A 18 19.03 -5.05 -3.39
CA ALA A 18 18.68 -4.07 -4.41
C ALA A 18 19.90 -3.53 -5.13
N ASN A 19 19.73 -3.21 -6.42
CA ASN A 19 20.67 -2.31 -7.09
C ASN A 19 20.45 -0.90 -6.53
N LEU A 20 21.29 -0.50 -5.58
CA LEU A 20 21.09 0.70 -4.80
C LEU A 20 21.16 1.98 -5.64
N GLU A 21 22.09 2.08 -6.60
CA GLU A 21 22.21 3.24 -7.48
C GLU A 21 20.94 3.43 -8.31
N ARG A 22 20.41 2.33 -8.85
CA ARG A 22 19.15 2.35 -9.59
C ARG A 22 17.97 2.71 -8.69
N ALA A 23 17.88 2.13 -7.51
CA ALA A 23 16.82 2.43 -6.55
C ALA A 23 16.82 3.92 -6.16
N CYS A 24 17.99 4.51 -5.90
CA CYS A 24 18.13 5.94 -5.64
C CYS A 24 17.71 6.79 -6.84
N THR A 25 18.10 6.40 -8.06
CA THR A 25 17.72 7.09 -9.30
C THR A 25 16.21 7.04 -9.50
N ASP A 26 15.59 5.87 -9.34
CA ASP A 26 14.15 5.68 -9.47
C ASP A 26 13.38 6.51 -8.43
N LEU A 27 13.85 6.51 -7.17
CA LEU A 27 13.29 7.34 -6.10
C LEU A 27 13.39 8.84 -6.42
N MET A 28 14.54 9.28 -6.95
CA MET A 28 14.73 10.67 -7.38
C MET A 28 13.77 11.06 -8.50
N LEU A 29 13.68 10.25 -9.56
CA LEU A 29 12.78 10.48 -10.68
C LEU A 29 11.31 10.55 -10.23
N SER A 30 10.91 9.66 -9.35
CA SER A 30 9.55 9.60 -8.83
C SER A 30 9.25 10.80 -7.92
N LYS A 31 10.12 11.08 -6.96
CA LYS A 31 9.87 12.10 -5.92
C LYS A 31 9.98 13.54 -6.44
N THR A 32 10.77 13.77 -7.48
CA THR A 32 10.89 15.09 -8.11
C THR A 32 9.88 15.32 -9.23
N PHE A 33 9.24 14.25 -9.74
CA PHE A 33 8.19 14.39 -10.74
C PHE A 33 7.05 15.23 -10.17
N ASP A 34 6.74 16.32 -10.85
CA ASP A 34 5.71 17.29 -10.46
C ASP A 34 5.86 17.72 -8.97
N ASN A 35 7.10 17.90 -8.52
CA ASN A 35 7.46 18.21 -7.15
C ASN A 35 6.78 17.27 -6.11
N GLY A 36 6.66 15.99 -6.42
CA GLY A 36 6.10 14.99 -5.52
C GLY A 36 4.60 15.11 -5.26
N MET A 37 3.86 15.81 -6.12
CA MET A 37 2.43 16.03 -5.97
C MET A 37 1.59 14.79 -6.33
N ILE A 38 2.12 13.89 -7.15
CA ILE A 38 1.44 12.64 -7.51
C ILE A 38 1.20 11.79 -6.26
N CYS A 39 -0.04 11.35 -6.05
CA CYS A 39 -0.43 10.54 -4.88
C CYS A 39 0.31 9.19 -4.76
N ALA A 40 0.86 8.70 -5.87
CA ALA A 40 1.72 7.51 -5.90
C ALA A 40 3.20 7.82 -5.65
N SER A 41 3.60 9.08 -5.49
CA SER A 41 4.98 9.44 -5.11
C SER A 41 5.31 8.89 -3.73
N GLU A 42 6.50 8.36 -3.56
CA GLU A 42 6.98 7.81 -2.30
C GLU A 42 6.91 8.85 -1.19
N GLN A 43 6.32 8.47 -0.06
CA GLN A 43 6.24 9.34 1.13
C GLN A 43 7.30 9.01 2.16
N ALA A 44 7.80 7.77 2.13
CA ALA A 44 8.94 7.36 2.93
C ALA A 44 9.82 6.38 2.16
N VAL A 45 11.10 6.41 2.47
CA VAL A 45 12.06 5.36 2.10
C VAL A 45 12.48 4.61 3.36
N ILE A 46 12.43 3.29 3.26
CA ILE A 46 12.80 2.33 4.30
C ILE A 46 13.99 1.56 3.74
N VAL A 47 15.14 1.62 4.38
CA VAL A 47 16.40 1.09 3.84
C VAL A 47 17.02 0.12 4.84
N ASP A 48 17.46 -1.05 4.38
CA ASP A 48 18.25 -1.97 5.20
C ASP A 48 19.53 -1.28 5.68
N GLU A 49 19.83 -1.42 6.97
CA GLU A 49 20.97 -0.74 7.63
C GLU A 49 22.29 -0.93 6.89
N CYS A 50 22.50 -2.10 6.29
CA CYS A 50 23.74 -2.39 5.55
C CYS A 50 23.91 -1.54 4.28
N LEU A 51 22.85 -0.92 3.78
CA LEU A 51 22.87 0.00 2.62
C LEU A 51 22.79 1.48 3.03
N ALA A 52 22.56 1.78 4.31
CA ALA A 52 22.19 3.11 4.77
C ALA A 52 23.24 4.18 4.45
N ASP A 53 24.51 3.90 4.67
CA ASP A 53 25.59 4.88 4.46
C ASP A 53 25.77 5.18 2.97
N ASP A 54 25.74 4.15 2.12
CA ASP A 54 25.81 4.33 0.67
C ASP A 54 24.55 5.03 0.13
N PHE A 55 23.38 4.70 0.61
CA PHE A 55 22.14 5.41 0.30
C PHE A 55 22.26 6.91 0.60
N GLU A 56 22.69 7.26 1.81
CA GLU A 56 22.85 8.66 2.21
C GLU A 56 23.89 9.40 1.34
N ARG A 57 25.02 8.73 1.02
CA ARG A 57 26.05 9.29 0.14
C ARG A 57 25.47 9.58 -1.25
N ILE A 58 24.84 8.58 -1.90
CA ILE A 58 24.28 8.71 -3.24
C ILE A 58 23.21 9.81 -3.28
N MET A 59 22.33 9.86 -2.29
CA MET A 59 21.27 10.88 -2.25
C MET A 59 21.84 12.27 -2.05
N LYS A 60 22.90 12.47 -1.23
CA LYS A 60 23.59 13.77 -1.07
C LYS A 60 24.27 14.21 -2.36
N GLU A 61 24.94 13.31 -3.05
CA GLU A 61 25.57 13.57 -4.36
C GLU A 61 24.54 14.02 -5.42
N ASN A 62 23.29 13.57 -5.29
CA ASN A 62 22.17 13.94 -6.15
C ASN A 62 21.36 15.15 -5.67
N ASN A 63 21.94 15.97 -4.78
CA ASN A 63 21.35 17.20 -4.24
C ASN A 63 20.12 16.96 -3.35
N CYS A 64 20.06 15.86 -2.63
CA CYS A 64 19.12 15.69 -1.53
C CYS A 64 19.73 16.23 -0.24
N TYR A 65 18.91 16.84 0.60
CA TYR A 65 19.33 17.42 1.86
C TYR A 65 18.77 16.63 3.04
N PHE A 66 19.66 16.10 3.87
CA PHE A 66 19.26 15.38 5.09
C PHE A 66 19.11 16.38 6.23
N LEU A 67 17.91 16.51 6.71
CA LEU A 67 17.53 17.39 7.81
C LEU A 67 18.10 16.88 9.13
N ASN A 68 18.67 17.77 9.94
CA ASN A 68 18.97 17.46 11.34
C ASN A 68 17.69 17.46 12.19
N LYS A 69 17.78 17.15 13.49
CA LYS A 69 16.62 17.03 14.38
C LYS A 69 15.82 18.34 14.51
N GLU A 70 16.51 19.49 14.61
CA GLU A 70 15.88 20.80 14.72
C GLU A 70 15.19 21.19 13.41
N GLU A 71 15.89 20.99 12.29
CA GLU A 71 15.34 21.26 10.95
C GLU A 71 14.15 20.33 10.64
N THR A 72 14.24 19.06 11.00
CA THR A 72 13.13 18.10 10.89
C THR A 72 11.88 18.60 11.62
N LYS A 73 12.07 19.13 12.83
CA LYS A 73 10.94 19.71 13.58
C LYS A 73 10.34 20.91 12.86
N LYS A 74 11.17 21.87 12.42
CA LYS A 74 10.71 23.07 11.71
C LYS A 74 9.95 22.72 10.42
N VAL A 75 10.51 21.81 9.62
CA VAL A 75 9.88 21.33 8.38
C VAL A 75 8.58 20.58 8.69
N SER A 76 8.56 19.75 9.74
CA SER A 76 7.37 19.03 10.16
C SER A 76 6.23 19.97 10.55
N ASP A 77 6.52 20.96 11.39
CA ASP A 77 5.54 21.94 11.89
C ASP A 77 4.96 22.81 10.76
N TYR A 78 5.73 23.02 9.67
CA TYR A 78 5.27 23.77 8.50
C TYR A 78 4.52 22.89 7.48
N VAL A 79 5.03 21.68 7.20
CA VAL A 79 4.48 20.80 6.16
C VAL A 79 3.19 20.12 6.61
N ILE A 80 3.08 19.74 7.87
CA ILE A 80 1.90 19.09 8.43
C ILE A 80 1.27 20.00 9.48
N ASN A 81 -0.01 20.34 9.28
CA ASN A 81 -0.74 21.08 10.29
C ASN A 81 -0.90 20.23 11.56
N PRO A 82 -0.34 20.64 12.69
CA PRO A 82 -0.30 19.80 13.89
C PRO A 82 -1.68 19.56 14.52
N GLN A 83 -2.62 20.48 14.33
CA GLN A 83 -3.97 20.37 14.89
C GLN A 83 -4.88 19.49 14.04
N LYS A 84 -4.76 19.60 12.71
CA LYS A 84 -5.58 18.84 11.76
C LYS A 84 -4.92 17.50 11.36
N GLN A 85 -3.66 17.29 11.71
CA GLN A 85 -2.87 16.13 11.27
C GLN A 85 -2.95 15.92 9.74
N ALA A 86 -2.97 17.00 8.99
CA ALA A 86 -3.13 17.01 7.54
C ALA A 86 -2.06 17.88 6.88
N VAL A 87 -1.75 17.59 5.62
CA VAL A 87 -0.79 18.38 4.85
C VAL A 87 -1.22 19.84 4.74
N ASN A 88 -0.25 20.75 4.89
CA ASN A 88 -0.46 22.16 4.60
C ASN A 88 -0.56 22.33 3.08
N SER A 89 -1.71 22.80 2.60
CA SER A 89 -1.96 22.97 1.16
C SER A 89 -0.95 23.89 0.47
N ALA A 90 -0.30 24.79 1.22
CA ALA A 90 0.72 25.70 0.67
C ALA A 90 1.97 24.99 0.16
N VAL A 91 2.30 23.78 0.68
CA VAL A 91 3.51 23.04 0.26
C VAL A 91 3.28 22.12 -0.95
N VAL A 92 2.02 21.86 -1.30
CA VAL A 92 1.66 20.92 -2.37
C VAL A 92 2.26 21.40 -3.70
N GLY A 93 3.06 20.54 -4.33
CA GLY A 93 3.73 20.83 -5.61
C GLY A 93 4.82 21.91 -5.56
N LYS A 94 5.27 22.35 -4.37
CA LYS A 94 6.34 23.36 -4.22
C LYS A 94 7.72 22.70 -4.21
N PRO A 95 8.76 23.40 -4.73
CA PRO A 95 10.14 22.91 -4.68
C PRO A 95 10.65 22.74 -3.25
N ALA A 96 11.59 21.82 -3.05
CA ALA A 96 12.19 21.53 -1.75
C ALA A 96 12.86 22.75 -1.09
N SER A 97 13.60 23.55 -1.88
CA SER A 97 14.26 24.78 -1.41
C SER A 97 13.24 25.82 -0.89
N TRP A 98 12.13 25.99 -1.61
CA TRP A 98 11.07 26.89 -1.17
C TRP A 98 10.43 26.42 0.15
N ILE A 99 10.14 25.12 0.27
CA ILE A 99 9.57 24.55 1.50
C ILE A 99 10.52 24.75 2.68
N ALA A 100 11.83 24.52 2.48
CA ALA A 100 12.85 24.74 3.50
C ALA A 100 12.89 26.22 3.95
N GLU A 101 12.89 27.16 2.99
CA GLU A 101 12.88 28.58 3.26
C GLU A 101 11.68 28.99 4.12
N GLN A 102 10.47 28.55 3.73
CA GLN A 102 9.24 28.84 4.49
C GLN A 102 9.24 28.22 5.89
N ALA A 103 9.91 27.08 6.05
CA ALA A 103 10.10 26.44 7.36
C ALA A 103 11.24 27.08 8.18
N GLY A 104 11.94 28.08 7.65
CA GLY A 104 13.08 28.71 8.32
C GLY A 104 14.33 27.83 8.38
N VAL A 105 14.52 26.97 7.35
CA VAL A 105 15.68 26.10 7.20
C VAL A 105 16.48 26.53 5.97
N LYS A 106 17.79 26.72 6.13
CA LYS A 106 18.68 27.08 5.03
C LYS A 106 19.23 25.84 4.35
N VAL A 107 18.96 25.69 3.07
CA VAL A 107 19.47 24.60 2.24
C VAL A 107 20.08 25.16 0.95
N PRO A 108 20.95 24.44 0.25
CA PRO A 108 21.43 24.84 -1.08
C PRO A 108 20.28 25.01 -2.06
N ASP A 109 20.34 26.03 -2.93
CA ASP A 109 19.28 26.35 -3.92
C ASP A 109 18.93 25.17 -4.83
N LYS A 110 19.95 24.34 -5.14
CA LYS A 110 19.79 23.14 -5.97
C LYS A 110 19.17 21.94 -5.27
N THR A 111 18.75 22.09 -4.01
CA THR A 111 18.15 20.98 -3.23
C THR A 111 16.88 20.48 -3.90
N LYS A 112 16.86 19.17 -4.20
CA LYS A 112 15.76 18.51 -4.89
C LYS A 112 14.77 17.85 -3.95
N ILE A 113 15.25 17.25 -2.85
CA ILE A 113 14.43 16.53 -1.87
C ILE A 113 14.96 16.87 -0.47
N LEU A 114 14.04 17.10 0.48
CA LEU A 114 14.33 17.17 1.91
C LEU A 114 14.08 15.79 2.52
N ILE A 115 15.07 15.23 3.20
CA ILE A 115 15.01 13.89 3.79
C ILE A 115 15.09 14.00 5.30
N ALA A 116 14.09 13.45 6.00
CA ALA A 116 14.02 13.44 7.46
C ALA A 116 14.17 12.01 8.00
N LEU A 117 15.26 11.73 8.72
CA LEU A 117 15.42 10.49 9.47
C LEU A 117 14.45 10.49 10.65
N LEU A 118 13.52 9.55 10.68
CA LEU A 118 12.52 9.40 11.72
C LEU A 118 12.74 8.09 12.51
N PRO A 119 12.45 8.08 13.80
CA PRO A 119 12.63 6.89 14.63
C PRO A 119 11.50 5.86 14.45
N ASP A 120 10.29 6.29 14.11
CA ASP A 120 9.13 5.42 13.90
C ASP A 120 8.06 6.11 13.04
N VAL A 121 6.99 5.41 12.75
CA VAL A 121 5.79 5.83 12.02
C VAL A 121 4.66 6.07 13.00
N GLY A 122 4.02 7.23 12.94
CA GLY A 122 2.88 7.51 13.81
C GLY A 122 2.46 8.99 13.82
N PRO A 123 1.39 9.33 14.55
CA PRO A 123 0.92 10.70 14.68
C PRO A 123 1.96 11.65 15.31
N GLU A 124 2.83 11.13 16.17
CA GLU A 124 3.93 11.84 16.83
C GLU A 124 5.11 12.12 15.88
N TYR A 125 5.12 11.48 14.72
CA TYR A 125 6.08 11.71 13.63
C TYR A 125 5.36 12.19 12.37
N PRO A 126 4.88 13.44 12.32
CA PRO A 126 3.97 13.91 11.28
C PRO A 126 4.49 13.75 9.86
N LEU A 127 5.83 13.82 9.64
CA LEU A 127 6.42 13.58 8.33
C LEU A 127 6.34 12.12 7.86
N SER A 128 5.85 11.19 8.68
CA SER A 128 5.50 9.83 8.23
C SER A 128 4.18 9.75 7.46
N ARG A 129 3.45 10.88 7.32
CA ARG A 129 2.20 10.99 6.54
C ARG A 129 2.44 11.41 5.11
N GLU A 130 1.38 11.38 4.29
CA GLU A 130 1.38 11.95 2.94
C GLU A 130 1.66 13.45 2.98
N LYS A 131 2.54 13.92 2.09
CA LYS A 131 3.02 15.32 2.07
C LYS A 131 2.82 16.02 0.72
N LEU A 132 2.58 15.27 -0.37
CA LEU A 132 2.36 15.79 -1.73
C LEU A 132 3.41 16.85 -2.15
N SER A 133 4.66 16.62 -1.77
CA SER A 133 5.77 17.54 -1.93
C SER A 133 7.10 16.80 -1.88
N PRO A 134 8.23 17.40 -2.28
CA PRO A 134 9.54 16.75 -2.27
C PRO A 134 10.16 16.68 -0.85
N VAL A 135 9.36 16.25 0.12
CA VAL A 135 9.77 15.91 1.48
C VAL A 135 9.59 14.41 1.69
N LEU A 136 10.64 13.74 2.13
CA LEU A 136 10.70 12.28 2.27
C LEU A 136 11.04 11.90 3.71
N ALA A 137 10.24 11.02 4.31
CA ALA A 137 10.64 10.35 5.55
C ALA A 137 11.67 9.26 5.23
N TYR A 138 12.57 9.00 6.16
CA TYR A 138 13.62 8.00 6.02
C TYR A 138 13.66 7.13 7.27
N PHE A 139 13.72 5.80 7.07
CA PHE A 139 13.82 4.81 8.14
C PHE A 139 14.95 3.84 7.83
N LYS A 140 15.77 3.53 8.85
CA LYS A 140 16.76 2.46 8.80
C LYS A 140 16.18 1.23 9.49
N VAL A 141 16.28 0.08 8.85
CA VAL A 141 15.74 -1.18 9.35
C VAL A 141 16.78 -2.29 9.31
N LYS A 142 16.67 -3.25 10.22
CA LYS A 142 17.66 -4.34 10.37
C LYS A 142 17.54 -5.37 9.27
N ASP A 143 16.31 -5.66 8.86
CA ASP A 143 15.99 -6.71 7.90
C ASP A 143 14.60 -6.50 7.28
N TRP A 144 14.22 -7.39 6.38
CA TRP A 144 12.95 -7.32 5.67
C TRP A 144 11.72 -7.46 6.58
N HIS A 145 11.81 -8.13 7.73
CA HIS A 145 10.68 -8.22 8.65
C HIS A 145 10.34 -6.83 9.19
N GLN A 146 11.35 -6.10 9.66
CA GLN A 146 11.19 -4.73 10.12
C GLN A 146 10.81 -3.79 8.96
N GLY A 147 11.38 -4.01 7.76
CA GLY A 147 11.03 -3.26 6.55
C GLY A 147 9.55 -3.37 6.20
N PHE A 148 9.01 -4.59 6.25
CA PHE A 148 7.59 -4.85 6.02
C PHE A 148 6.71 -4.25 7.13
N GLU A 149 7.14 -4.35 8.39
CA GLU A 149 6.44 -3.75 9.52
C GLU A 149 6.28 -2.24 9.33
N TYR A 150 7.36 -1.53 8.99
CA TYR A 150 7.32 -0.08 8.77
C TYR A 150 6.47 0.29 7.55
N ALA A 151 6.55 -0.48 6.47
CA ALA A 151 5.70 -0.29 5.31
C ALA A 151 4.20 -0.45 5.67
N GLN A 152 3.85 -1.47 6.45
CA GLN A 152 2.47 -1.66 6.95
C GLN A 152 2.02 -0.54 7.88
N LYS A 153 2.88 -0.07 8.80
CA LYS A 153 2.59 1.09 9.67
C LYS A 153 2.27 2.32 8.83
N MET A 154 3.07 2.58 7.78
CA MET A 154 2.84 3.69 6.84
C MET A 154 1.48 3.58 6.16
N LEU A 155 1.15 2.39 5.62
CA LEU A 155 -0.14 2.14 4.97
C LEU A 155 -1.32 2.33 5.94
N ASN A 156 -1.20 1.80 7.16
CA ASN A 156 -2.24 1.92 8.18
C ASN A 156 -2.44 3.38 8.63
N LEU A 157 -1.40 4.20 8.60
CA LEU A 157 -1.48 5.61 8.97
C LEU A 157 -2.27 6.47 7.97
N GLY A 158 -2.35 6.07 6.68
CA GLY A 158 -3.09 6.85 5.69
C GLY A 158 -2.96 6.43 4.23
N GLY A 159 -2.49 5.21 3.94
CA GLY A 159 -2.24 4.77 2.56
C GLY A 159 -2.90 3.46 2.15
N LEU A 160 -3.85 2.95 2.95
CA LEU A 160 -4.51 1.68 2.66
C LEU A 160 -5.16 1.65 1.27
N GLY A 161 -4.88 0.58 0.55
CA GLY A 161 -5.42 0.33 -0.78
C GLY A 161 -4.68 1.04 -1.92
N HIS A 162 -3.77 2.00 -1.64
CA HIS A 162 -3.15 2.80 -2.70
C HIS A 162 -1.98 2.06 -3.37
N SER A 163 -0.77 2.30 -2.98
CA SER A 163 0.44 1.76 -3.62
C SER A 163 1.54 1.50 -2.59
N ALA A 164 2.44 0.57 -2.91
CA ALA A 164 3.68 0.32 -2.17
C ALA A 164 4.81 0.00 -3.16
N VAL A 165 6.05 0.24 -2.76
CA VAL A 165 7.24 0.07 -3.60
C VAL A 165 8.22 -0.87 -2.92
N ILE A 166 8.88 -1.71 -3.71
CA ILE A 166 10.00 -2.53 -3.26
C ILE A 166 11.12 -2.51 -4.30
N HIS A 167 12.35 -2.30 -3.86
CA HIS A 167 13.55 -2.53 -4.64
C HIS A 167 14.30 -3.72 -4.06
N SER A 168 14.42 -4.78 -4.83
CA SER A 168 15.09 -6.03 -4.46
C SER A 168 15.39 -6.87 -5.71
N THR A 169 16.38 -7.73 -5.67
CA THR A 169 16.62 -8.79 -6.66
C THR A 169 16.05 -10.14 -6.22
N ASN A 170 15.53 -10.24 -5.00
CA ASN A 170 14.92 -11.45 -4.48
C ASN A 170 13.43 -11.51 -4.87
N ASN A 171 13.11 -12.29 -5.89
CA ASN A 171 11.74 -12.44 -6.42
C ASN A 171 10.75 -13.01 -5.40
N ASP A 172 11.20 -13.92 -4.53
CA ASP A 172 10.34 -14.51 -3.49
C ASP A 172 9.95 -13.43 -2.47
N LEU A 173 10.90 -12.55 -2.11
CA LEU A 173 10.62 -11.44 -1.22
C LEU A 173 9.71 -10.38 -1.86
N ILE A 174 9.89 -10.09 -3.16
CA ILE A 174 8.99 -9.21 -3.91
C ILE A 174 7.57 -9.77 -3.91
N THR A 175 7.42 -11.08 -4.14
CA THR A 175 6.12 -11.77 -4.11
C THR A 175 5.50 -11.69 -2.72
N LEU A 176 6.26 -12.02 -1.67
CA LEU A 176 5.80 -11.95 -0.28
C LEU A 176 5.40 -10.52 0.12
N TYR A 177 6.13 -9.51 -0.33
CA TYR A 177 5.77 -8.10 -0.12
C TYR A 177 4.42 -7.79 -0.79
N GLY A 178 4.24 -8.26 -2.04
CA GLY A 178 2.99 -8.10 -2.78
C GLY A 178 1.78 -8.74 -2.09
N GLU A 179 1.96 -9.91 -1.49
CA GLU A 179 0.91 -10.63 -0.76
C GLU A 179 0.60 -9.99 0.61
N THR A 180 1.62 -9.35 1.22
CA THR A 180 1.51 -8.81 2.58
C THR A 180 0.96 -7.39 2.61
N MET A 181 1.32 -6.54 1.63
CA MET A 181 0.92 -5.13 1.61
C MET A 181 -0.54 -4.97 1.19
N LYS A 182 -1.33 -4.27 2.01
CA LYS A 182 -2.76 -3.98 1.76
C LYS A 182 -2.93 -2.82 0.78
N VAL A 183 -2.52 -3.03 -0.47
CA VAL A 183 -2.55 -2.02 -1.54
C VAL A 183 -3.15 -2.58 -2.83
N GLY A 184 -3.60 -1.70 -3.71
CA GLY A 184 -4.11 -2.07 -5.04
C GLY A 184 -3.00 -2.34 -6.05
N ARG A 185 -1.78 -1.88 -5.79
CA ARG A 185 -0.61 -2.09 -6.65
C ARG A 185 0.71 -2.05 -5.89
N VAL A 186 1.59 -2.98 -6.23
CA VAL A 186 2.98 -2.99 -5.78
C VAL A 186 3.86 -2.69 -6.99
N ILE A 187 4.74 -1.71 -6.83
CA ILE A 187 5.71 -1.30 -7.85
C ILE A 187 7.06 -1.91 -7.47
N SER A 188 7.68 -2.62 -8.39
CA SER A 188 8.96 -3.28 -8.15
C SER A 188 10.03 -2.72 -9.07
N ASN A 189 11.19 -2.35 -8.50
CA ASN A 189 12.40 -1.93 -9.20
C ASN A 189 12.15 -0.85 -10.28
N SER A 190 11.27 0.11 -9.98
CA SER A 190 10.95 1.23 -10.88
C SER A 190 10.39 2.41 -10.11
N PRO A 191 10.42 3.64 -10.68
CA PRO A 191 9.89 4.83 -10.03
C PRO A 191 8.39 4.70 -9.73
N SER A 192 7.95 4.99 -8.51
CA SER A 192 6.57 4.79 -8.11
C SER A 192 5.58 5.68 -8.85
N SER A 193 5.88 6.98 -9.00
CA SER A 193 4.97 7.91 -9.66
C SER A 193 4.62 7.44 -11.08
N GLN A 194 5.63 7.16 -11.88
CA GLN A 194 5.46 6.72 -13.27
C GLN A 194 4.97 5.27 -13.34
N GLY A 195 5.48 4.39 -12.47
CA GLY A 195 5.08 2.99 -12.44
C GLY A 195 3.62 2.79 -12.03
N ALA A 196 3.11 3.58 -11.10
CA ALA A 196 1.71 3.53 -10.70
C ALA A 196 0.77 4.13 -11.75
N ILE A 197 1.17 5.22 -12.41
CA ILE A 197 0.45 5.80 -13.54
C ILE A 197 0.30 4.77 -14.67
N GLY A 198 1.33 3.96 -14.91
CA GLY A 198 1.31 2.88 -15.88
C GLY A 198 1.94 3.19 -17.23
N ASP A 199 2.07 2.16 -18.07
CA ASP A 199 2.56 2.12 -19.44
C ASP A 199 4.08 2.26 -19.62
N ILE A 200 4.77 3.17 -18.91
CA ILE A 200 6.20 3.43 -19.15
C ILE A 200 7.08 2.27 -18.64
N TYR A 201 6.82 1.77 -17.43
CA TYR A 201 7.64 0.76 -16.76
C TYR A 201 6.97 -0.60 -16.62
N ASN A 202 5.68 -0.70 -16.90
CA ASN A 202 4.89 -1.91 -16.70
C ASN A 202 3.62 -1.91 -17.57
N THR A 203 2.78 -2.94 -17.44
CA THR A 203 1.55 -3.11 -18.22
C THR A 203 0.29 -2.57 -17.55
N ASN A 204 0.42 -1.76 -16.49
CA ASN A 204 -0.73 -1.11 -15.88
C ASN A 204 -1.39 -0.15 -16.89
N THR A 205 -2.70 -0.11 -16.90
CA THR A 205 -3.46 0.84 -17.73
C THR A 205 -3.08 2.28 -17.36
N PRO A 206 -2.68 3.13 -18.32
CA PRO A 206 -2.33 4.52 -18.05
C PRO A 206 -3.49 5.28 -17.41
N SER A 207 -3.26 5.87 -16.24
CA SER A 207 -4.27 6.67 -15.55
C SER A 207 -3.64 7.53 -14.45
N LEU A 208 -4.22 8.72 -14.23
CA LEU A 208 -3.93 9.55 -13.06
C LEU A 208 -4.92 9.28 -11.90
N THR A 209 -5.95 8.47 -12.14
CA THR A 209 -6.95 8.09 -11.13
C THR A 209 -6.69 6.65 -10.69
N LEU A 210 -6.06 6.49 -9.54
CA LEU A 210 -5.56 5.22 -9.03
C LEU A 210 -6.52 4.67 -7.97
N GLY A 211 -7.35 3.70 -8.35
CA GLY A 211 -8.31 3.08 -7.42
C GLY A 211 -7.62 2.40 -6.24
N CYS A 212 -8.23 2.49 -5.05
CA CYS A 212 -7.70 1.95 -3.81
C CYS A 212 -8.50 0.75 -3.28
N GLY A 213 -9.54 0.33 -3.99
CA GLY A 213 -10.36 -0.82 -3.64
C GLY A 213 -11.04 -0.73 -2.29
N SER A 214 -11.42 -1.88 -1.74
CA SER A 214 -12.13 -1.96 -0.46
C SER A 214 -11.30 -1.44 0.73
N TYR A 215 -10.00 -1.63 0.73
CA TYR A 215 -9.11 -1.08 1.77
C TYR A 215 -9.12 0.45 1.80
N GLY A 216 -9.23 1.10 0.63
CA GLY A 216 -9.30 2.55 0.51
C GLY A 216 -10.72 3.09 0.41
N HIS A 217 -11.75 2.26 0.69
CA HIS A 217 -13.17 2.60 0.57
C HIS A 217 -13.58 3.07 -0.84
N ASN A 218 -12.95 2.49 -1.85
CA ASN A 218 -13.22 2.79 -3.26
C ASN A 218 -13.93 1.61 -3.95
N SER A 219 -14.57 1.91 -5.07
CA SER A 219 -15.30 0.92 -5.87
C SER A 219 -14.43 0.06 -6.79
N THR A 220 -13.14 0.39 -6.96
CA THR A 220 -12.19 -0.33 -7.81
C THR A 220 -10.77 -0.26 -7.29
N THR A 221 -9.98 -1.30 -7.56
CA THR A 221 -8.52 -1.33 -7.38
C THR A 221 -7.77 -0.94 -8.65
N SER A 222 -8.47 -0.82 -9.77
CA SER A 222 -7.85 -0.59 -11.08
C SER A 222 -7.39 0.86 -11.25
N ASN A 223 -6.45 1.06 -12.15
CA ASN A 223 -6.21 2.34 -12.78
C ASN A 223 -7.46 2.69 -13.60
N VAL A 224 -8.12 3.79 -13.27
CA VAL A 224 -9.42 4.14 -13.84
C VAL A 224 -9.27 4.62 -15.29
N SER A 225 -10.03 4.02 -16.20
CA SER A 225 -10.05 4.39 -17.61
C SER A 225 -11.50 4.51 -18.12
N SER A 226 -11.68 4.79 -19.40
CA SER A 226 -13.00 4.85 -20.04
C SER A 226 -13.82 3.56 -19.85
N VAL A 227 -13.16 2.41 -19.74
CA VAL A 227 -13.81 1.11 -19.48
C VAL A 227 -14.63 1.11 -18.19
N ASN A 228 -14.19 1.85 -17.17
CA ASN A 228 -14.89 1.97 -15.90
C ASN A 228 -16.17 2.81 -15.97
N LEU A 229 -16.34 3.59 -17.05
CA LEU A 229 -17.52 4.43 -17.30
C LEU A 229 -18.55 3.75 -18.23
N ILE A 230 -18.22 2.57 -18.79
CA ILE A 230 -19.11 1.84 -19.69
C ILE A 230 -20.18 1.09 -18.89
N ASN A 231 -21.44 1.39 -19.18
CA ASN A 231 -22.56 0.61 -18.66
C ASN A 231 -22.68 -0.72 -19.38
N LYS A 232 -22.52 -1.82 -18.66
CA LYS A 232 -22.69 -3.18 -19.19
C LYS A 232 -24.08 -3.68 -18.91
N LYS A 233 -24.86 -3.92 -19.97
CA LYS A 233 -26.16 -4.58 -19.89
C LYS A 233 -25.98 -6.08 -20.10
N ARG A 234 -26.53 -6.88 -19.21
CA ARG A 234 -26.54 -8.34 -19.32
C ARG A 234 -27.90 -8.82 -19.85
N ILE A 235 -27.88 -9.72 -20.82
CA ILE A 235 -29.07 -10.45 -21.27
C ILE A 235 -28.97 -11.85 -20.66
N ALA A 236 -29.79 -12.10 -19.64
CA ALA A 236 -29.87 -13.42 -19.01
C ALA A 236 -30.95 -14.24 -19.73
N LYS A 237 -30.52 -15.26 -20.48
CA LYS A 237 -31.43 -16.20 -21.13
C LYS A 237 -31.58 -17.45 -20.28
N ARG A 238 -32.79 -18.01 -20.28
CA ARG A 238 -32.99 -19.33 -19.68
C ARG A 238 -32.05 -20.35 -20.36
N ARG A 239 -31.28 -21.07 -19.56
CA ARG A 239 -30.33 -22.07 -20.06
C ARG A 239 -31.02 -23.33 -20.56
N VAL A 240 -32.12 -23.72 -19.93
CA VAL A 240 -32.96 -24.89 -20.27
C VAL A 240 -34.43 -24.54 -20.14
N ASN A 241 -35.31 -25.20 -20.91
CA ASN A 241 -36.75 -24.97 -20.87
C ASN A 241 -37.46 -25.70 -19.71
N MET A 242 -36.75 -26.53 -18.95
CA MET A 242 -37.28 -27.28 -17.81
C MET A 242 -36.73 -26.72 -16.50
N GLN A 243 -37.57 -26.72 -15.47
CA GLN A 243 -37.11 -26.44 -14.12
C GLN A 243 -36.32 -27.66 -13.61
N TRP A 244 -35.12 -27.42 -13.12
CA TRP A 244 -34.27 -28.42 -12.51
C TRP A 244 -33.48 -27.82 -11.36
N PHE A 245 -33.12 -28.64 -10.40
CA PHE A 245 -32.17 -28.28 -9.36
C PHE A 245 -31.13 -29.41 -9.23
N LYS A 246 -29.93 -29.03 -8.84
CA LYS A 246 -28.84 -29.95 -8.63
C LYS A 246 -28.81 -30.33 -7.16
N VAL A 247 -28.88 -31.63 -6.88
CA VAL A 247 -28.69 -32.16 -5.53
C VAL A 247 -27.27 -32.71 -5.37
N PRO A 248 -26.72 -32.76 -4.16
CA PRO A 248 -25.48 -33.45 -3.87
C PRO A 248 -25.51 -34.90 -4.34
N PRO A 249 -24.40 -35.52 -4.71
CA PRO A 249 -24.33 -36.93 -5.10
C PRO A 249 -24.79 -37.88 -4.00
N LYS A 250 -24.71 -37.46 -2.75
CA LYS A 250 -25.16 -38.23 -1.58
C LYS A 250 -26.01 -37.35 -0.66
N ILE A 251 -27.16 -37.86 -0.25
CA ILE A 251 -28.07 -37.23 0.70
C ILE A 251 -28.45 -38.30 1.73
N TYR A 252 -28.27 -37.99 3.00
CA TYR A 252 -28.56 -38.90 4.13
C TYR A 252 -29.80 -38.42 4.84
N PHE A 253 -30.81 -39.33 5.03
CA PHE A 253 -32.14 -38.99 5.54
C PHE A 253 -32.47 -39.59 6.93
N GLU A 254 -31.57 -40.38 7.49
CA GLU A 254 -31.86 -41.06 8.76
C GLU A 254 -31.72 -40.10 9.95
N ASN A 255 -32.37 -40.45 11.04
CA ASN A 255 -32.15 -39.78 12.31
C ASN A 255 -30.68 -39.87 12.67
N ASP A 256 -30.12 -38.74 13.11
CA ASP A 256 -28.70 -38.59 13.45
C ASP A 256 -27.73 -38.86 12.28
N SER A 257 -28.21 -38.70 11.04
CA SER A 257 -27.36 -38.84 9.82
C SER A 257 -26.14 -37.93 9.83
N ILE A 258 -26.11 -36.89 10.67
CA ILE A 258 -24.96 -35.98 10.88
C ILE A 258 -23.70 -36.74 11.32
N GLN A 259 -23.81 -37.91 11.96
CA GLN A 259 -22.67 -38.78 12.31
C GLN A 259 -21.81 -39.17 11.10
N TYR A 260 -22.36 -39.07 9.88
CA TYR A 260 -21.60 -39.35 8.67
C TYR A 260 -20.41 -38.40 8.47
N LEU A 261 -20.38 -37.23 9.10
CA LEU A 261 -19.25 -36.32 9.08
C LEU A 261 -17.95 -36.99 9.56
N GLN A 262 -18.04 -37.97 10.50
CA GLN A 262 -16.89 -38.75 10.97
C GLN A 262 -16.35 -39.73 9.92
N LYS A 263 -17.15 -40.07 8.90
CA LYS A 263 -16.80 -41.02 7.85
C LYS A 263 -16.33 -40.35 6.57
N MET A 264 -16.16 -39.03 6.58
CA MET A 264 -15.68 -38.28 5.42
C MET A 264 -14.16 -38.41 5.32
N GLU A 265 -13.69 -39.15 4.33
CA GLU A 265 -12.26 -39.33 4.08
C GLU A 265 -11.69 -38.14 3.31
N GLY A 266 -10.42 -37.80 3.61
CA GLY A 266 -9.66 -36.76 2.89
C GLY A 266 -10.06 -35.31 3.20
N ILE A 267 -10.88 -35.09 4.25
CA ILE A 267 -11.27 -33.76 4.71
C ILE A 267 -10.48 -33.40 5.96
N GLU A 268 -9.56 -32.46 5.84
CA GLU A 268 -8.71 -31.98 6.94
C GLU A 268 -9.25 -30.70 7.60
N ARG A 269 -10.09 -29.94 6.89
CA ARG A 269 -10.63 -28.67 7.36
C ARG A 269 -12.08 -28.52 6.96
N ALA A 270 -12.92 -28.08 7.88
CA ALA A 270 -14.31 -27.74 7.64
C ALA A 270 -14.57 -26.27 7.99
N PHE A 271 -15.34 -25.58 7.17
CA PHE A 271 -15.80 -24.22 7.43
C PHE A 271 -17.32 -24.25 7.63
N ILE A 272 -17.78 -23.83 8.81
CA ILE A 272 -19.19 -23.86 9.17
C ILE A 272 -19.78 -22.46 8.98
N VAL A 273 -20.73 -22.34 8.05
CA VAL A 273 -21.55 -21.14 7.88
C VAL A 273 -22.87 -21.35 8.59
N THR A 274 -23.20 -20.50 9.55
CA THR A 274 -24.39 -20.64 10.39
C THR A 274 -24.93 -19.26 10.81
N ASP A 275 -26.06 -19.24 11.47
CA ASP A 275 -26.67 -18.06 12.06
C ASP A 275 -26.76 -18.18 13.60
N PRO A 276 -27.01 -17.05 14.33
CA PRO A 276 -27.14 -17.08 15.80
C PRO A 276 -28.23 -18.01 16.34
N THR A 277 -29.29 -18.26 15.57
CA THR A 277 -30.39 -19.13 15.98
C THR A 277 -29.94 -20.58 16.02
N MET A 278 -29.22 -21.04 15.00
CA MET A 278 -28.65 -22.38 14.93
C MET A 278 -27.63 -22.65 16.04
N VAL A 279 -26.84 -21.64 16.38
CA VAL A 279 -25.92 -21.72 17.54
C VAL A 279 -26.72 -21.88 18.84
N LYS A 280 -27.73 -21.02 19.06
CA LYS A 280 -28.55 -21.03 20.26
C LYS A 280 -29.35 -22.35 20.45
N LEU A 281 -29.75 -22.99 19.34
CA LEU A 281 -30.45 -24.28 19.34
C LEU A 281 -29.52 -25.49 19.54
N GLY A 282 -28.20 -25.26 19.67
CA GLY A 282 -27.21 -26.32 19.85
C GLY A 282 -26.91 -27.15 18.58
N ASN A 283 -27.40 -26.73 17.41
CA ASN A 283 -27.17 -27.47 16.17
C ASN A 283 -25.70 -27.41 15.73
N VAL A 284 -25.03 -26.32 16.00
CA VAL A 284 -23.60 -26.17 15.71
C VAL A 284 -22.76 -27.10 16.58
N ASP A 285 -23.12 -27.25 17.85
CA ASP A 285 -22.42 -28.14 18.78
C ASP A 285 -22.52 -29.61 18.34
N LYS A 286 -23.65 -30.02 17.76
CA LYS A 286 -23.82 -31.35 17.18
C LYS A 286 -22.88 -31.57 15.99
N VAL A 287 -22.75 -30.58 15.09
CA VAL A 287 -21.82 -30.65 13.96
C VAL A 287 -20.39 -30.74 14.47
N LEU A 288 -20.00 -29.88 15.41
CA LEU A 288 -18.66 -29.87 15.99
C LEU A 288 -18.28 -31.14 16.71
N TYR A 289 -19.27 -31.80 17.33
CA TYR A 289 -19.08 -33.11 17.99
C TYR A 289 -18.61 -34.17 17.01
N TYR A 290 -19.21 -34.22 15.81
CA TYR A 290 -18.89 -35.24 14.80
C TYR A 290 -17.73 -34.84 13.86
N LEU A 291 -17.21 -33.60 13.92
CA LEU A 291 -16.04 -33.13 13.19
C LEU A 291 -14.72 -33.26 13.99
N ARG A 292 -14.78 -33.69 15.24
CA ARG A 292 -13.62 -33.98 16.10
C ARG A 292 -13.16 -35.42 15.91
#